data_fdb716ff9acc7570786a495aa38ba1a3
#
_entry.id   fdb716ff9acc7570786a495aa38ba1a3
#
_cell.length_a   1.000
_cell.length_b   1.000
_cell.length_c   1.000
_cell.angle_alpha   90.00
_cell.angle_beta   90.00
_cell.angle_gamma   90.00
#
_symmetry.space_group_name_H-M   'P 1'
#
loop_
_entity.id
_entity.type
_entity.pdbx_description
1 polymer ?
#
loop_
_entity_poly.entity_id
_entity_poly.type
_entity_poly.pdbx_seq_one_letter_code
_entity_poly.pdbx_strand_id
1 'polypeptide(L)'
;VSLDDVYTGDKVENEVVNKVLSYLGYLKPEVLQQIIQINIADANTIEAYTLKGTKIILGNIEDPEDLANKTNEFFYDVKTTTIPVEYIDFSYARPVLKIKQ
;
A
#
# COMPACT_ATOMS: atom_id res chain seq x y z
N VAL A 1 -5.84 8.34 -6.60
CA VAL A 1 -7.25 8.09 -6.28
C VAL A 1 -7.39 7.87 -4.78
N SER A 2 -8.28 8.60 -4.15
CA SER A 2 -8.60 8.40 -2.73
C SER A 2 -9.42 7.12 -2.54
N LEU A 3 -9.58 6.67 -1.30
CA LEU A 3 -10.40 5.50 -1.02
C LEU A 3 -11.85 5.68 -1.48
N ASP A 4 -12.38 6.89 -1.38
CA ASP A 4 -13.73 7.19 -1.85
C ASP A 4 -13.84 7.03 -3.37
N ASP A 5 -12.80 7.43 -4.11
CA ASP A 5 -12.79 7.31 -5.56
C ASP A 5 -12.70 5.86 -6.03
N VAL A 6 -12.13 4.97 -5.21
CA VAL A 6 -12.10 3.54 -5.52
C VAL A 6 -13.51 2.97 -5.64
N TYR A 7 -14.44 3.46 -4.82
CA TYR A 7 -15.83 2.99 -4.86
C TYR A 7 -16.63 3.59 -6.00
N THR A 8 -16.21 4.74 -6.52
CA THR A 8 -16.95 5.46 -7.56
C THR A 8 -16.29 5.42 -8.94
N GLY A 9 -15.08 4.83 -9.01
CA GLY A 9 -14.30 4.83 -10.24
C GLY A 9 -14.85 3.88 -11.30
N ASP A 10 -15.49 4.42 -12.31
CA ASP A 10 -16.08 3.63 -13.40
C ASP A 10 -15.04 2.94 -14.27
N LYS A 11 -13.78 3.36 -14.19
CA LYS A 11 -12.71 2.87 -15.05
C LYS A 11 -11.83 1.80 -14.40
N VAL A 12 -12.07 1.48 -13.12
CA VAL A 12 -11.31 0.48 -12.38
C VAL A 12 -12.10 -0.82 -12.39
N GLU A 13 -11.46 -1.91 -12.83
CA GLU A 13 -12.10 -3.21 -12.86
C GLU A 13 -12.48 -3.66 -11.44
N ASN A 14 -13.63 -4.31 -11.31
CA ASN A 14 -14.13 -4.79 -10.02
C ASN A 14 -13.12 -5.72 -9.32
N GLU A 15 -12.42 -6.54 -10.10
CA GLU A 15 -11.40 -7.45 -9.57
C GLU A 15 -10.27 -6.69 -8.89
N VAL A 16 -9.80 -5.59 -9.49
CA VAL A 16 -8.74 -4.76 -8.92
C VAL A 16 -9.21 -4.10 -7.63
N VAL A 17 -10.42 -3.56 -7.65
CA VAL A 17 -11.03 -2.94 -6.46
C VAL A 17 -11.13 -3.96 -5.33
N ASN A 18 -11.61 -5.17 -5.63
CA ASN A 18 -11.74 -6.22 -4.63
C ASN A 18 -10.40 -6.61 -4.02
N LYS A 19 -9.34 -6.68 -4.83
CA LYS A 19 -7.99 -6.97 -4.34
C LYS A 19 -7.49 -5.89 -3.41
N VAL A 20 -7.72 -4.63 -3.75
CA VAL A 20 -7.35 -3.49 -2.90
C VAL A 20 -8.11 -3.55 -1.57
N LEU A 21 -9.41 -3.80 -1.62
CA LEU A 21 -10.23 -3.89 -0.41
C LEU A 21 -9.80 -5.05 0.47
N SER A 22 -9.47 -6.19 -0.12
CA SER A 22 -8.96 -7.35 0.61
C SER A 22 -7.62 -7.03 1.29
N TYR A 23 -6.72 -6.39 0.56
CA TYR A 23 -5.44 -5.94 1.10
C TYR A 23 -5.64 -5.04 2.31
N LEU A 24 -6.51 -4.04 2.18
CA LEU A 24 -6.80 -3.11 3.29
C LEU A 24 -7.42 -3.84 4.48
N GLY A 25 -8.24 -4.85 4.23
CA GLY A 25 -8.88 -5.64 5.29
C GLY A 25 -7.92 -6.48 6.10
N TYR A 26 -6.78 -6.85 5.54
CA TYR A 26 -5.75 -7.62 6.25
C TYR A 26 -4.74 -6.74 6.99
N LEU A 27 -4.79 -5.42 6.79
CA LEU A 27 -3.90 -4.51 7.49
C LEU A 27 -4.34 -4.35 8.94
N LYS A 28 -3.36 -4.23 9.84
CA LYS A 28 -3.65 -3.93 11.23
C LYS A 28 -4.27 -2.54 11.34
N PRO A 29 -5.16 -2.29 12.32
CA PRO A 29 -5.82 -0.99 12.44
C PRO A 29 -4.86 0.19 12.50
N GLU A 30 -3.75 0.06 13.22
CA GLU A 30 -2.76 1.13 13.33
C GLU A 30 -2.04 1.40 12.00
N VAL A 31 -1.91 0.39 11.15
CA VAL A 31 -1.33 0.53 9.82
C VAL A 31 -2.34 1.16 8.87
N LEU A 32 -3.58 0.67 8.90
CA LEU A 32 -4.65 1.20 8.06
C LEU A 32 -4.85 2.70 8.28
N GLN A 33 -4.76 3.16 9.52
CA GLN A 33 -4.89 4.57 9.86
C GLN A 33 -3.79 5.45 9.26
N GLN A 34 -2.64 4.88 8.92
CA GLN A 34 -1.55 5.61 8.30
C GLN A 34 -1.74 5.83 6.80
N ILE A 35 -2.59 5.03 6.17
CA ILE A 35 -2.81 5.11 4.72
C ILE A 35 -3.91 6.12 4.43
N ILE A 36 -3.56 7.20 3.72
CA ILE A 36 -4.48 8.29 3.44
C ILE A 36 -4.99 8.29 2.01
N GLN A 37 -4.31 7.55 1.12
CA GLN A 37 -4.67 7.55 -0.29
C GLN A 37 -4.19 6.27 -0.96
N ILE A 38 -5.02 5.73 -1.86
CA ILE A 38 -4.65 4.65 -2.76
C ILE A 38 -4.78 5.19 -4.19
N ASN A 39 -3.70 5.07 -4.96
CA ASN A 39 -3.69 5.47 -6.36
C ASN A 39 -3.68 4.22 -7.23
N ILE A 40 -4.69 4.08 -8.09
CA ILE A 40 -4.82 2.95 -8.99
C ILE A 40 -4.79 3.49 -10.42
N ALA A 41 -3.65 3.38 -11.09
CA ALA A 41 -3.53 3.74 -12.49
C ALA A 41 -4.04 2.60 -13.39
N ASP A 42 -3.64 1.37 -13.05
CA ASP A 42 -4.13 0.14 -13.68
C ASP A 42 -3.86 -1.04 -12.74
N ALA A 43 -4.17 -2.27 -13.16
CA ALA A 43 -4.02 -3.46 -12.33
C ALA A 43 -2.58 -3.73 -11.88
N ASN A 44 -1.60 -3.20 -12.61
CA ASN A 44 -0.18 -3.41 -12.32
C ASN A 44 0.49 -2.22 -11.66
N THR A 45 -0.22 -1.10 -11.51
CA THR A 45 0.34 0.15 -11.01
C THR A 45 -0.54 0.68 -9.88
N ILE A 46 -0.38 0.08 -8.71
CA ILE A 46 -1.14 0.44 -7.51
C ILE A 46 -0.16 0.95 -6.46
N GLU A 47 -0.45 2.11 -5.90
CA GLU A 47 0.40 2.76 -4.92
C GLU A 47 -0.43 3.27 -3.74
N ALA A 48 0.14 3.23 -2.54
CA ALA A 48 -0.47 3.80 -1.35
C ALA A 48 0.41 4.92 -0.81
N TYR A 49 -0.23 5.91 -0.20
CA TYR A 49 0.47 7.04 0.40
C TYR A 49 0.10 7.15 1.87
N THR A 50 1.09 7.46 2.71
CA THR A 50 0.92 7.52 4.15
C THR A 50 0.90 8.95 4.67
N LEU A 51 0.44 9.11 5.91
CA LEU A 51 0.42 10.41 6.60
C LEU A 51 1.82 11.05 6.68
N LYS A 52 2.86 10.24 6.78
CA LYS A 52 4.23 10.74 6.90
C LYS A 52 4.91 10.97 5.56
N GLY A 53 4.19 10.81 4.46
CA GLY A 53 4.72 11.03 3.13
C GLY A 53 5.49 9.85 2.55
N THR A 54 5.39 8.67 3.14
CA THR A 54 5.99 7.46 2.58
C THR A 54 5.09 6.92 1.47
N LYS A 55 5.68 6.58 0.34
CA LYS A 55 4.99 5.95 -0.78
C LYS A 55 5.18 4.44 -0.69
N ILE A 56 4.09 3.70 -0.76
CA ILE A 56 4.13 2.24 -0.77
C ILE A 56 3.73 1.77 -2.17
N ILE A 57 4.67 1.20 -2.90
CA ILE A 57 4.44 0.73 -4.27
C ILE A 57 3.98 -0.73 -4.18
N LEU A 58 2.70 -0.97 -4.45
CA LEU A 58 2.09 -2.29 -4.37
C LEU A 58 2.21 -3.07 -5.67
N GLY A 59 2.26 -2.36 -6.81
CA GLY A 59 2.30 -2.99 -8.12
C GLY A 59 1.00 -3.73 -8.41
N ASN A 60 1.13 -5.00 -8.79
CA ASN A 60 -0.02 -5.90 -8.98
C ASN A 60 -0.26 -6.67 -7.68
N ILE A 61 -1.47 -6.59 -7.14
CA ILE A 61 -1.82 -7.30 -5.91
C ILE A 61 -2.26 -8.72 -6.28
N GLU A 62 -1.31 -9.66 -6.29
CA GLU A 62 -1.62 -11.07 -6.58
C GLU A 62 -2.13 -11.78 -5.34
N ASP A 63 -1.52 -11.53 -4.19
CA ASP A 63 -1.91 -12.13 -2.90
C ASP A 63 -2.09 -11.01 -1.88
N PRO A 64 -3.33 -10.54 -1.69
CA PRO A 64 -3.59 -9.44 -0.77
C PRO A 64 -3.15 -9.70 0.67
N GLU A 65 -3.34 -10.93 1.16
CA GLU A 65 -2.96 -11.28 2.53
C GLU A 65 -1.45 -11.21 2.73
N ASP A 66 -0.68 -11.80 1.83
CA ASP A 66 0.78 -11.79 1.91
C ASP A 66 1.33 -10.37 1.83
N LEU A 67 0.79 -9.58 0.91
CA LEU A 67 1.20 -8.19 0.74
C LEU A 67 0.88 -7.35 1.97
N ALA A 68 -0.30 -7.58 2.57
CA ALA A 68 -0.68 -6.89 3.80
C ALA A 68 0.23 -7.27 4.97
N ASN A 69 0.60 -8.56 5.07
CA ASN A 69 1.53 -9.01 6.11
C ASN A 69 2.89 -8.33 5.97
N LYS A 70 3.39 -8.21 4.76
CA LYS A 70 4.65 -7.49 4.48
C LYS A 70 4.55 -6.03 4.86
N THR A 71 3.41 -5.40 4.56
CA THR A 71 3.15 -4.01 4.91
C THR A 71 3.11 -3.83 6.43
N ASN A 72 2.44 -4.72 7.14
CA ASN A 72 2.37 -4.68 8.60
C ASN A 72 3.77 -4.79 9.22
N GLU A 73 4.61 -5.69 8.71
CA GLU A 73 5.99 -5.85 9.18
C GLU A 73 6.81 -4.59 8.92
N PHE A 74 6.67 -4.00 7.75
CA PHE A 74 7.36 -2.76 7.40
C PHE A 74 7.03 -1.64 8.39
N PHE A 75 5.74 -1.44 8.68
CA PHE A 75 5.33 -0.38 9.62
C PHE A 75 5.84 -0.65 11.03
N TYR A 76 5.86 -1.90 11.44
CA TYR A 76 6.42 -2.27 12.74
C TYR A 76 7.91 -1.91 12.82
N ASP A 77 8.68 -2.27 11.81
CA ASP A 77 10.12 -2.02 11.78
C ASP A 77 10.43 -0.52 11.75
N VAL A 78 9.69 0.25 10.95
CA VAL A 78 9.87 1.71 10.86
C VAL A 78 9.55 2.37 12.21
N LYS A 79 8.51 1.90 12.88
CA LYS A 79 8.14 2.42 14.20
C LYS A 79 9.24 2.19 15.23
N THR A 80 9.93 1.04 15.16
CA THR A 80 10.97 0.70 16.13
C THR A 80 12.32 1.33 15.80
N THR A 81 12.58 1.66 14.54
CA THR A 81 13.88 2.20 14.10
C THR A 81 13.89 3.72 13.93
N THR A 82 12.73 4.36 13.84
CA THR A 82 12.56 5.79 13.60
C THR A 82 13.23 6.33 12.33
N ILE A 83 13.53 5.46 11.37
CA ILE A 83 14.17 5.84 10.11
C ILE A 83 13.11 6.41 9.16
N PRO A 84 13.31 7.62 8.60
CA PRO A 84 12.37 8.18 7.64
C PRO A 84 12.51 7.48 6.29
N VAL A 85 11.39 6.98 5.76
CA VAL A 85 11.37 6.24 4.50
C VAL A 85 10.68 7.08 3.43
N GLU A 86 11.32 7.24 2.27
CA GLU A 86 10.73 7.93 1.13
C GLU A 86 9.74 7.02 0.42
N TYR A 87 10.16 5.79 0.08
CA TYR A 87 9.26 4.80 -0.49
C TYR A 87 9.72 3.38 -0.15
N ILE A 88 8.77 2.46 -0.24
CA ILE A 88 9.06 1.03 -0.24
C ILE A 88 8.32 0.40 -1.41
N ASP A 89 9.01 -0.45 -2.17
CA ASP A 89 8.47 -1.09 -3.36
C ASP A 89 8.35 -2.60 -3.10
N PHE A 90 7.11 -3.09 -3.04
CA PHE A 90 6.79 -4.50 -2.84
C PHE A 90 6.59 -5.25 -4.16
N SER A 91 6.76 -4.60 -5.30
CA SER A 91 6.55 -5.24 -6.61
C SER A 91 7.69 -6.20 -6.97
N TYR A 92 8.80 -6.15 -6.26
CA TYR A 92 9.93 -7.06 -6.44
C TYR A 92 9.85 -8.22 -5.45
N ALA A 93 10.56 -9.32 -5.75
CA ALA A 93 10.64 -10.49 -4.87
C ALA A 93 11.13 -10.12 -3.47
N ARG A 94 12.07 -9.16 -3.38
CA ARG A 94 12.51 -8.55 -2.12
C ARG A 94 12.11 -7.08 -2.14
N PRO A 95 11.52 -6.58 -1.05
CA PRO A 95 11.16 -5.16 -1.00
C PRO A 95 12.36 -4.26 -1.19
N VAL A 96 12.22 -3.23 -2.02
CA VAL A 96 13.24 -2.21 -2.25
C VAL A 96 12.82 -0.96 -1.50
N LEU A 97 13.70 -0.47 -0.64
CA LEU A 97 13.40 0.63 0.26
C LEU A 97 14.36 1.79 0.00
N LYS A 98 13.82 3.01 -0.03
CA LYS A 98 14.62 4.22 -0.13
C LYS A 98 14.38 5.09 1.10
N ILE A 99 15.46 5.49 1.77
CA ILE A 99 15.42 6.31 2.95
C ILE A 99 15.49 7.79 2.54
N LYS A 100 14.73 8.64 3.22
CA LYS A 100 14.81 10.09 3.02
C LYS A 100 16.17 10.59 3.49
N GLN A 101 16.76 11.47 2.69
CA GLN A 101 18.03 12.10 3.03
C GLN A 101 17.82 13.50 3.57
#